data_7bb3583702924aa996eeba7be500cb1b
#
_entry.id   7bb3583702924aa996eeba7be500cb1b
#
_cell.length_a   1.000
_cell.length_b   1.000
_cell.length_c   1.000
_cell.angle_alpha   90.00
_cell.angle_beta   90.00
_cell.angle_gamma   90.00
#
_symmetry.space_group_name_H-M   'P 1'
#
loop_
_entity.id
_entity.type
_entity.pdbx_description
1 polymer ?
#
loop_
_entity_poly.entity_id
_entity_poly.type
_entity_poly.pdbx_seq_one_letter_code
_entity_poly.pdbx_strand_id
1 'polypeptide(L)'
;MRTRLLRLSSRLAAAILLGSAGLGTSTGAAGAASIVYECKSAWTSCLSFSGYAGKSVWGYPVNSSGNNCTNYAAYRLARNGVPQQSGLGNGGSWAAAAKKRGFRVDTTPRTGAIAQWNYGSAYAPSAGHVGYVEEVTSSYITISDSSWSGGSYRWRIPKGDRNWPSNFIHFKDTAYQPPKSGSFVKVRETGEVYRLVGKAPVHVSTWTAFGGWKPTHLLSSTSLASLPRYPAEGTFIRGAQRGEVYRIAGGAPIYVSTWSAFGGSQPYTTVDQVAIDNAGGAGRWSHLRATPAEGTLLKGAQRGEVYRVAGGSPVYVSAWANIGGWAPTLLVDQVALDKAGSGTKWNHLVHKPRDGAYIKGRSTGRVYYMKSGVAHYVSSWAQVGGWKPSTAVDQKAIDMAGTRTPVKWSHIADTATL
;
A
#
# COMPACT_ATOMS: atom_id res chain seq x y z
N MET A 1 -49.71 68.33 14.20
CA MET A 1 -50.87 68.14 13.34
C MET A 1 -50.81 66.78 12.67
N ARG A 2 -51.81 66.00 12.91
CA ARG A 2 -52.24 64.73 12.41
C ARG A 2 -52.05 64.58 10.91
N THR A 3 -51.66 63.39 10.41
CA THR A 3 -52.57 62.57 9.58
C THR A 3 -52.02 61.16 9.44
N ARG A 4 -52.84 60.15 9.77
CA ARG A 4 -52.69 58.71 9.52
C ARG A 4 -52.96 58.46 8.02
N LEU A 5 -52.20 57.51 7.43
CA LEU A 5 -52.59 56.87 6.17
C LEU A 5 -52.46 55.33 6.33
N LEU A 6 -53.60 54.70 6.12
CA LEU A 6 -53.81 53.25 6.08
C LEU A 6 -53.01 52.58 4.94
N ARG A 7 -52.44 51.43 5.24
CA ARG A 7 -51.94 50.54 4.17
C ARG A 7 -52.92 49.40 3.94
N LEU A 8 -53.44 49.36 2.75
CA LEU A 8 -54.20 48.19 2.21
C LEU A 8 -53.16 47.10 1.82
N SER A 9 -53.41 45.90 2.31
CA SER A 9 -52.72 44.68 1.94
C SER A 9 -53.43 44.05 0.72
N SER A 10 -52.77 44.02 -0.44
CA SER A 10 -53.15 43.21 -1.59
C SER A 10 -52.39 41.89 -1.57
N ARG A 11 -53.11 40.80 -1.37
CA ARG A 11 -52.59 39.45 -1.54
C ARG A 11 -52.67 39.08 -3.02
N LEU A 12 -51.56 38.90 -3.68
CA LEU A 12 -51.46 38.23 -4.97
C LEU A 12 -51.27 36.74 -4.72
N ALA A 13 -52.19 35.91 -5.12
CA ALA A 13 -52.07 34.48 -5.22
C ALA A 13 -51.32 34.14 -6.52
N ALA A 14 -50.14 33.57 -6.38
CA ALA A 14 -49.42 33.01 -7.54
C ALA A 14 -49.79 31.53 -7.66
N ALA A 15 -50.46 31.17 -8.73
CA ALA A 15 -50.71 29.79 -9.13
C ALA A 15 -49.42 29.17 -9.64
N ILE A 16 -48.94 28.13 -8.94
CA ILE A 16 -47.81 27.31 -9.36
C ILE A 16 -48.32 26.22 -10.32
N LEU A 17 -48.04 26.36 -11.61
CA LEU A 17 -48.18 25.28 -12.57
C LEU A 17 -47.06 24.27 -12.34
N LEU A 18 -47.42 23.10 -11.83
CA LEU A 18 -46.55 21.92 -11.79
C LEU A 18 -46.42 21.35 -13.23
N GLY A 19 -45.39 21.79 -13.92
CA GLY A 19 -44.92 21.13 -15.13
C GLY A 19 -44.15 19.85 -14.71
N SER A 20 -44.73 18.69 -14.99
CA SER A 20 -44.04 17.39 -14.88
C SER A 20 -42.96 17.32 -15.94
N ALA A 21 -41.73 17.76 -15.60
CA ALA A 21 -40.57 17.45 -16.38
C ALA A 21 -40.21 15.97 -16.14
N GLY A 22 -40.51 15.14 -17.12
CA GLY A 22 -40.05 13.77 -17.17
C GLY A 22 -38.51 13.77 -17.17
N LEU A 23 -37.93 13.33 -16.06
CA LEU A 23 -36.51 12.93 -16.00
C LEU A 23 -36.36 11.71 -16.92
N GLY A 24 -36.08 11.94 -18.17
CA GLY A 24 -35.52 10.93 -19.03
C GLY A 24 -34.15 10.51 -18.48
N THR A 25 -34.12 9.42 -17.75
CA THR A 25 -32.87 8.72 -17.47
C THR A 25 -32.32 8.23 -18.79
N SER A 26 -31.48 9.02 -19.43
CA SER A 26 -30.61 8.48 -20.47
C SER A 26 -29.69 7.47 -19.80
N THR A 27 -30.07 6.21 -19.79
CA THR A 27 -29.13 5.10 -19.62
C THR A 27 -28.19 5.15 -20.81
N GLY A 28 -27.16 5.97 -20.70
CA GLY A 28 -26.02 5.87 -21.61
C GLY A 28 -25.56 4.43 -21.51
N ALA A 29 -25.69 3.65 -22.56
CA ALA A 29 -25.10 2.33 -22.66
C ALA A 29 -23.62 2.50 -22.31
N ALA A 30 -23.21 1.96 -21.17
CA ALA A 30 -21.80 1.89 -20.84
C ALA A 30 -21.14 1.17 -22.01
N GLY A 31 -20.35 1.91 -22.82
CA GLY A 31 -19.67 1.35 -23.97
C GLY A 31 -18.96 0.10 -23.52
N ALA A 32 -19.15 -1.02 -24.21
CA ALA A 32 -18.53 -2.29 -23.88
C ALA A 32 -17.03 -2.04 -23.72
N ALA A 33 -16.49 -2.34 -22.55
CA ALA A 33 -15.07 -2.13 -22.28
C ALA A 33 -14.27 -2.94 -23.32
N SER A 34 -13.39 -2.29 -24.08
CA SER A 34 -12.59 -2.92 -25.12
C SER A 34 -11.29 -3.46 -24.55
N ILE A 35 -10.66 -4.42 -25.25
CA ILE A 35 -9.31 -4.86 -24.91
C ILE A 35 -8.33 -3.67 -24.94
N VAL A 36 -7.36 -3.69 -24.03
CA VAL A 36 -6.33 -2.65 -23.93
C VAL A 36 -4.95 -3.29 -23.94
N TYR A 37 -4.15 -3.01 -24.95
CA TYR A 37 -2.75 -3.40 -24.96
C TYR A 37 -1.93 -2.44 -24.09
N GLU A 38 -1.36 -2.96 -23.01
CA GLU A 38 -0.44 -2.23 -22.14
C GLU A 38 0.98 -2.20 -22.73
N CYS A 39 1.30 -3.22 -23.50
CA CYS A 39 2.53 -3.35 -24.25
C CYS A 39 2.29 -4.25 -25.48
N LYS A 40 2.86 -3.86 -26.61
CA LYS A 40 2.90 -4.65 -27.85
C LYS A 40 4.26 -4.48 -28.50
N SER A 41 4.94 -5.57 -28.83
CA SER A 41 6.26 -5.55 -29.46
C SER A 41 6.44 -6.75 -30.38
N ALA A 42 7.12 -6.57 -31.51
CA ALA A 42 7.54 -7.68 -32.37
C ALA A 42 8.56 -8.62 -31.70
N TRP A 43 9.29 -8.12 -30.70
CA TRP A 43 10.29 -8.83 -29.92
C TRP A 43 9.75 -9.24 -28.55
N THR A 44 10.59 -9.87 -27.73
CA THR A 44 10.22 -10.29 -26.37
C THR A 44 10.15 -9.15 -25.32
N SER A 45 10.30 -7.89 -25.73
CA SER A 45 10.47 -6.76 -24.82
C SER A 45 9.30 -6.55 -23.87
N CYS A 46 8.06 -6.87 -24.28
CA CYS A 46 6.89 -6.80 -23.39
C CYS A 46 6.90 -7.84 -22.26
N LEU A 47 7.80 -8.82 -22.34
CA LEU A 47 7.92 -9.92 -21.37
C LEU A 47 9.18 -9.82 -20.51
N SER A 48 10.03 -8.81 -20.76
CA SER A 48 11.30 -8.58 -20.04
C SER A 48 11.11 -8.43 -18.52
N PHE A 49 9.98 -7.87 -18.08
CA PHE A 49 9.63 -7.76 -16.65
C PHE A 49 9.62 -9.12 -15.93
N SER A 50 9.32 -10.22 -16.66
CA SER A 50 9.34 -11.58 -16.13
C SER A 50 10.75 -12.21 -16.16
N GLY A 51 11.72 -11.57 -16.83
CA GLY A 51 13.05 -12.12 -17.11
C GLY A 51 13.06 -13.06 -18.32
N TYR A 52 12.02 -13.09 -19.16
CA TYR A 52 11.97 -13.89 -20.36
C TYR A 52 12.92 -13.34 -21.43
N ALA A 53 13.80 -14.21 -21.92
CA ALA A 53 14.83 -13.87 -22.90
C ALA A 53 14.65 -14.60 -24.26
N GLY A 54 13.48 -15.19 -24.51
CA GLY A 54 13.20 -15.87 -25.78
C GLY A 54 13.99 -17.15 -26.03
N LYS A 55 14.43 -17.82 -24.95
CA LYS A 55 15.11 -19.14 -25.05
C LYS A 55 14.10 -20.26 -24.88
N SER A 56 14.34 -21.40 -25.57
CA SER A 56 13.52 -22.60 -25.46
C SER A 56 13.45 -23.12 -24.01
N VAL A 57 12.25 -23.44 -23.55
CA VAL A 57 11.96 -24.03 -22.23
C VAL A 57 11.14 -25.31 -22.45
N TRP A 58 11.48 -26.37 -21.73
CA TRP A 58 10.82 -27.68 -21.81
C TRP A 58 10.71 -28.28 -23.22
N GLY A 59 11.57 -27.85 -24.14
CA GLY A 59 11.57 -28.28 -25.53
C GLY A 59 10.56 -27.55 -26.43
N TYR A 60 9.83 -26.55 -25.93
CA TYR A 60 9.00 -25.72 -26.80
C TYR A 60 9.88 -24.78 -27.65
N PRO A 61 9.69 -24.73 -28.97
CA PRO A 61 10.51 -23.89 -29.84
C PRO A 61 10.15 -22.41 -29.69
N VAL A 62 11.04 -21.54 -30.19
CA VAL A 62 10.79 -20.12 -30.40
C VAL A 62 11.12 -19.73 -31.84
N ASN A 63 10.48 -18.69 -32.37
CA ASN A 63 10.82 -18.11 -33.66
C ASN A 63 12.17 -17.30 -33.58
N SER A 64 12.59 -16.70 -34.68
CA SER A 64 13.81 -15.91 -34.75
C SER A 64 13.84 -14.71 -33.84
N SER A 65 12.66 -14.20 -33.43
CA SER A 65 12.50 -13.10 -32.47
C SER A 65 12.31 -13.57 -31.01
N GLY A 66 12.48 -14.87 -30.74
CA GLY A 66 12.33 -15.45 -29.40
C GLY A 66 10.87 -15.65 -28.96
N ASN A 67 9.90 -15.58 -29.87
CA ASN A 67 8.46 -15.61 -29.53
C ASN A 67 7.84 -16.98 -29.80
N ASN A 68 7.02 -17.45 -28.84
CA ASN A 68 6.05 -18.54 -28.96
C ASN A 68 5.18 -18.61 -27.68
N CYS A 69 3.88 -18.75 -27.83
CA CYS A 69 2.93 -18.78 -26.72
C CYS A 69 3.18 -19.95 -25.77
N THR A 70 3.38 -21.15 -26.31
CA THR A 70 3.62 -22.36 -25.51
C THR A 70 4.95 -22.29 -24.78
N ASN A 71 5.99 -21.74 -25.41
CA ASN A 71 7.29 -21.57 -24.78
C ASN A 71 7.25 -20.53 -23.66
N TYR A 72 6.57 -19.40 -23.87
CA TYR A 72 6.42 -18.40 -22.81
C TYR A 72 5.59 -18.93 -21.63
N ALA A 73 4.49 -19.62 -21.90
CA ALA A 73 3.70 -20.27 -20.85
C ALA A 73 4.53 -21.29 -20.06
N ALA A 74 5.33 -22.13 -20.73
CA ALA A 74 6.26 -23.05 -20.11
C ALA A 74 7.30 -22.33 -19.22
N TYR A 75 7.88 -21.25 -19.73
CA TYR A 75 8.81 -20.41 -18.96
C TYR A 75 8.18 -19.88 -17.66
N ARG A 76 6.94 -19.35 -17.72
CA ARG A 76 6.26 -18.81 -16.56
C ARG A 76 5.92 -19.91 -15.54
N LEU A 77 5.49 -21.07 -16.00
CA LEU A 77 5.23 -22.24 -15.15
C LEU A 77 6.50 -22.74 -14.48
N ALA A 78 7.61 -22.86 -15.21
CA ALA A 78 8.92 -23.23 -14.66
C ALA A 78 9.37 -22.23 -13.57
N ARG A 79 9.19 -20.93 -13.79
CA ARG A 79 9.45 -19.89 -12.80
C ARG A 79 8.58 -19.98 -11.55
N ASN A 80 7.37 -20.51 -11.67
CA ASN A 80 6.48 -20.80 -10.55
C ASN A 80 6.83 -22.12 -9.85
N GLY A 81 7.86 -22.84 -10.30
CA GLY A 81 8.27 -24.14 -9.74
C GLY A 81 7.33 -25.28 -10.12
N VAL A 82 6.67 -25.19 -11.26
CA VAL A 82 5.93 -26.32 -11.86
C VAL A 82 6.94 -27.25 -12.52
N PRO A 83 6.90 -28.57 -12.24
CA PRO A 83 7.72 -29.54 -12.96
C PRO A 83 7.45 -29.50 -14.45
N GLN A 84 8.44 -29.91 -15.25
CA GLN A 84 8.37 -29.89 -16.71
C GLN A 84 7.09 -30.56 -17.25
N GLN A 85 6.39 -29.83 -18.11
CA GLN A 85 5.17 -30.28 -18.79
C GLN A 85 5.38 -30.29 -20.31
N SER A 86 6.15 -31.26 -20.81
CA SER A 86 6.39 -31.41 -22.25
C SER A 86 5.19 -32.07 -22.94
N GLY A 87 5.06 -31.86 -24.26
CA GLY A 87 4.07 -32.60 -25.07
C GLY A 87 2.61 -32.20 -24.83
N LEU A 88 2.33 -30.98 -24.39
CA LEU A 88 0.95 -30.46 -24.32
C LEU A 88 0.41 -30.03 -25.69
N GLY A 89 1.25 -30.04 -26.73
CA GLY A 89 0.89 -29.66 -28.10
C GLY A 89 0.79 -28.16 -28.33
N ASN A 90 0.03 -27.76 -29.34
CA ASN A 90 -0.28 -26.36 -29.64
C ASN A 90 -1.20 -25.77 -28.55
N GLY A 91 -1.28 -24.45 -28.47
CA GLY A 91 -2.06 -23.77 -27.44
C GLY A 91 -3.48 -24.29 -27.28
N GLY A 92 -4.17 -24.58 -28.37
CA GLY A 92 -5.54 -25.12 -28.37
C GLY A 92 -5.69 -26.51 -27.73
N SER A 93 -4.59 -27.28 -27.61
CA SER A 93 -4.63 -28.64 -27.00
C SER A 93 -4.34 -28.63 -25.50
N TRP A 94 -3.79 -27.56 -24.96
CA TRP A 94 -3.27 -27.54 -23.58
C TRP A 94 -4.30 -27.89 -22.52
N ALA A 95 -5.55 -27.38 -22.65
CA ALA A 95 -6.60 -27.66 -21.68
C ALA A 95 -6.92 -29.17 -21.61
N ALA A 96 -7.11 -29.83 -22.78
CA ALA A 96 -7.38 -31.25 -22.84
C ALA A 96 -6.20 -32.08 -22.32
N ALA A 97 -4.98 -31.74 -22.71
CA ALA A 97 -3.77 -32.44 -22.26
C ALA A 97 -3.54 -32.28 -20.74
N ALA A 98 -3.78 -31.08 -20.18
CA ALA A 98 -3.69 -30.84 -18.75
C ALA A 98 -4.73 -31.62 -17.95
N LYS A 99 -6.00 -31.69 -18.41
CA LYS A 99 -7.04 -32.51 -17.80
C LYS A 99 -6.63 -33.98 -17.72
N LYS A 100 -6.09 -34.55 -18.83
CA LYS A 100 -5.59 -35.93 -18.86
C LYS A 100 -4.48 -36.19 -17.84
N ARG A 101 -3.75 -35.18 -17.41
CA ARG A 101 -2.70 -35.24 -16.39
C ARG A 101 -3.20 -34.93 -14.97
N GLY A 102 -4.51 -34.76 -14.79
CA GLY A 102 -5.12 -34.49 -13.49
C GLY A 102 -5.09 -33.03 -13.02
N PHE A 103 -4.67 -32.10 -13.88
CA PHE A 103 -4.74 -30.68 -13.53
C PHE A 103 -6.16 -30.12 -13.65
N ARG A 104 -6.50 -29.22 -12.74
CA ARG A 104 -7.78 -28.51 -12.78
C ARG A 104 -7.82 -27.58 -14.00
N VAL A 105 -8.92 -27.66 -14.75
CA VAL A 105 -9.21 -26.79 -15.90
C VAL A 105 -10.66 -26.36 -15.80
N ASP A 106 -10.90 -25.07 -15.72
CA ASP A 106 -12.23 -24.48 -15.63
C ASP A 106 -12.29 -23.11 -16.33
N THR A 107 -13.37 -22.34 -16.09
CA THR A 107 -13.59 -21.01 -16.67
C THR A 107 -13.31 -19.88 -15.67
N THR A 108 -12.77 -20.18 -14.49
CA THR A 108 -12.51 -19.21 -13.43
C THR A 108 -11.06 -18.75 -13.46
N PRO A 109 -10.77 -17.48 -13.79
CA PRO A 109 -9.42 -16.98 -13.82
C PRO A 109 -8.80 -16.94 -12.42
N ARG A 110 -7.51 -17.26 -12.34
CA ARG A 110 -6.65 -17.07 -11.17
C ARG A 110 -5.29 -16.56 -11.62
N THR A 111 -4.68 -15.69 -10.82
CA THR A 111 -3.28 -15.28 -11.04
C THR A 111 -2.40 -16.54 -11.03
N GLY A 112 -1.50 -16.65 -12.00
CA GLY A 112 -0.64 -17.83 -12.15
C GLY A 112 -1.21 -18.93 -13.03
N ALA A 113 -2.52 -18.93 -13.28
CA ALA A 113 -3.12 -19.86 -14.24
C ALA A 113 -2.68 -19.56 -15.68
N ILE A 114 -2.79 -20.56 -16.54
CA ILE A 114 -2.64 -20.38 -17.99
C ILE A 114 -4.02 -20.14 -18.59
N ALA A 115 -4.21 -18.93 -19.13
CA ALA A 115 -5.34 -18.60 -19.99
C ALA A 115 -5.16 -19.35 -21.32
N GLN A 116 -6.19 -20.07 -21.76
CA GLN A 116 -6.14 -20.90 -22.95
C GLN A 116 -7.31 -20.58 -23.87
N TRP A 117 -7.04 -20.43 -25.16
CA TRP A 117 -8.00 -20.28 -26.23
C TRP A 117 -8.03 -21.54 -27.07
N ASN A 118 -9.23 -22.09 -27.26
CA ASN A 118 -9.46 -23.26 -28.10
C ASN A 118 -9.16 -22.97 -29.57
N TYR A 119 -8.97 -24.02 -30.34
CA TYR A 119 -9.07 -23.94 -31.82
C TYR A 119 -10.42 -23.31 -32.20
N GLY A 120 -10.44 -22.50 -33.23
CA GLY A 120 -11.66 -21.80 -33.68
C GLY A 120 -12.07 -20.59 -32.83
N SER A 121 -11.35 -20.23 -31.76
CA SER A 121 -11.66 -19.07 -30.96
C SER A 121 -11.44 -17.76 -31.74
N ALA A 122 -12.15 -16.69 -31.36
CA ALA A 122 -12.04 -15.39 -32.03
C ALA A 122 -10.60 -14.82 -32.02
N TYR A 123 -9.85 -15.09 -30.93
CA TYR A 123 -8.47 -14.59 -30.79
C TYR A 123 -7.43 -15.46 -31.53
N ALA A 124 -7.62 -16.76 -31.58
CA ALA A 124 -6.60 -17.70 -32.10
C ALA A 124 -7.22 -18.89 -32.84
N PRO A 125 -7.79 -18.65 -34.03
CA PRO A 125 -8.62 -19.66 -34.71
C PRO A 125 -7.85 -20.89 -35.20
N SER A 126 -6.59 -20.77 -35.63
CA SER A 126 -5.88 -21.86 -36.30
C SER A 126 -5.16 -22.81 -35.35
N ALA A 127 -4.41 -22.32 -34.38
CA ALA A 127 -3.57 -23.11 -33.46
C ALA A 127 -4.07 -23.10 -32.00
N GLY A 128 -5.11 -22.31 -31.72
CA GLY A 128 -5.40 -21.92 -30.36
C GLY A 128 -4.28 -21.07 -29.78
N HIS A 129 -4.36 -20.72 -28.51
CA HIS A 129 -3.36 -19.88 -27.87
C HIS A 129 -3.25 -20.18 -26.38
N VAL A 130 -2.13 -19.79 -25.78
CA VAL A 130 -1.93 -19.79 -24.32
C VAL A 130 -1.22 -18.52 -23.89
N GLY A 131 -1.65 -17.97 -22.75
CA GLY A 131 -1.03 -16.83 -22.11
C GLY A 131 -1.01 -17.00 -20.60
N TYR A 132 -0.22 -16.21 -19.90
CA TYR A 132 -0.12 -16.29 -18.46
C TYR A 132 -1.00 -15.21 -17.80
N VAL A 133 -1.80 -15.58 -16.82
CA VAL A 133 -2.64 -14.65 -16.06
C VAL A 133 -1.80 -13.92 -15.02
N GLU A 134 -1.59 -12.63 -15.24
CA GLU A 134 -0.82 -11.76 -14.35
C GLU A 134 -1.69 -11.19 -13.23
N GLU A 135 -2.94 -10.87 -13.53
CA GLU A 135 -3.84 -10.19 -12.62
C GLU A 135 -5.29 -10.57 -12.92
N VAL A 136 -6.09 -10.68 -11.87
CA VAL A 136 -7.54 -10.89 -11.95
C VAL A 136 -8.23 -9.82 -11.13
N THR A 137 -9.17 -9.12 -11.74
CA THR A 137 -10.06 -8.16 -11.08
C THR A 137 -11.53 -8.58 -11.27
N SER A 138 -12.46 -7.84 -10.71
CA SER A 138 -13.90 -8.08 -10.92
C SER A 138 -14.35 -7.82 -12.37
N SER A 139 -13.64 -6.96 -13.10
CA SER A 139 -14.07 -6.46 -14.42
C SER A 139 -13.17 -6.90 -15.59
N TYR A 140 -11.94 -7.34 -15.35
CA TYR A 140 -10.99 -7.78 -16.39
C TYR A 140 -9.92 -8.72 -15.84
N ILE A 141 -9.19 -9.35 -16.75
CA ILE A 141 -7.92 -10.02 -16.49
C ILE A 141 -6.80 -9.33 -17.25
N THR A 142 -5.58 -9.36 -16.69
CA THR A 142 -4.36 -8.96 -17.40
C THR A 142 -3.60 -10.21 -17.80
N ILE A 143 -3.28 -10.33 -19.07
CA ILE A 143 -2.53 -11.44 -19.66
C ILE A 143 -1.19 -10.93 -20.16
N SER A 144 -0.15 -11.72 -19.97
CA SER A 144 1.09 -11.63 -20.73
C SER A 144 1.21 -12.86 -21.63
N ASP A 145 1.55 -12.66 -22.88
CA ASP A 145 1.70 -13.74 -23.82
C ASP A 145 2.74 -13.43 -24.93
N SER A 146 3.04 -14.44 -25.70
CA SER A 146 3.94 -14.39 -26.85
C SER A 146 3.28 -15.13 -27.99
N SER A 147 3.40 -14.62 -29.21
CA SER A 147 2.80 -15.23 -30.40
C SER A 147 3.87 -15.58 -31.43
N TRP A 148 3.78 -16.78 -32.01
CA TRP A 148 4.73 -17.19 -33.04
C TRP A 148 4.78 -16.23 -34.23
N SER A 149 3.63 -15.69 -34.66
CA SER A 149 3.52 -14.80 -35.80
C SER A 149 3.38 -13.33 -35.44
N GLY A 150 3.14 -13.00 -34.17
CA GLY A 150 2.71 -11.65 -33.76
C GLY A 150 3.63 -10.91 -32.81
N GLY A 151 4.54 -11.58 -32.12
CA GLY A 151 5.40 -10.93 -31.11
C GLY A 151 4.96 -11.15 -29.67
N SER A 152 5.28 -10.22 -28.77
CA SER A 152 4.96 -10.29 -27.35
C SER A 152 3.96 -9.21 -26.93
N TYR A 153 3.15 -9.53 -25.94
CA TYR A 153 2.06 -8.69 -25.49
C TYR A 153 1.92 -8.70 -23.99
N ARG A 154 1.44 -7.58 -23.45
CA ARG A 154 0.77 -7.49 -22.16
C ARG A 154 -0.53 -6.69 -22.39
N TRP A 155 -1.66 -7.26 -22.03
CA TRP A 155 -2.95 -6.70 -22.37
C TRP A 155 -4.04 -7.07 -21.38
N ARG A 156 -5.07 -6.26 -21.34
CA ARG A 156 -6.27 -6.48 -20.54
C ARG A 156 -7.42 -6.93 -21.39
N ILE A 157 -8.14 -7.93 -20.90
CA ILE A 157 -9.35 -8.45 -21.53
C ILE A 157 -10.50 -8.20 -20.55
N PRO A 158 -11.48 -7.38 -20.90
CA PRO A 158 -12.68 -7.21 -20.08
C PRO A 158 -13.47 -8.50 -19.97
N LYS A 159 -14.10 -8.70 -18.81
CA LYS A 159 -14.99 -9.86 -18.60
C LYS A 159 -16.15 -9.81 -19.59
N GLY A 160 -16.39 -10.89 -20.29
CA GLY A 160 -17.43 -10.98 -21.32
C GLY A 160 -17.01 -10.50 -22.71
N ASP A 161 -15.74 -10.04 -22.89
CA ASP A 161 -15.22 -9.75 -24.23
C ASP A 161 -15.14 -11.02 -25.09
N ARG A 162 -15.35 -10.89 -26.41
CA ARG A 162 -15.26 -12.02 -27.36
C ARG A 162 -13.90 -12.72 -27.37
N ASN A 163 -12.86 -12.02 -26.95
CA ASN A 163 -11.49 -12.55 -26.83
C ASN A 163 -11.22 -13.16 -25.44
N TRP A 164 -12.23 -13.28 -24.58
CA TRP A 164 -12.07 -13.93 -23.29
C TRP A 164 -11.57 -15.36 -23.45
N PRO A 165 -10.61 -15.86 -22.63
CA PRO A 165 -10.10 -17.21 -22.72
C PRO A 165 -11.21 -18.26 -22.62
N SER A 166 -11.05 -19.33 -23.39
CA SER A 166 -11.98 -20.48 -23.35
C SER A 166 -11.87 -21.26 -22.05
N ASN A 167 -10.65 -21.34 -21.50
CA ASN A 167 -10.34 -22.09 -20.29
C ASN A 167 -9.22 -21.39 -19.49
N PHE A 168 -9.14 -21.73 -18.20
CA PHE A 168 -7.99 -21.48 -17.34
C PHE A 168 -7.45 -22.80 -16.82
N ILE A 169 -6.14 -23.01 -16.97
CA ILE A 169 -5.44 -24.23 -16.58
C ILE A 169 -4.64 -23.94 -15.31
N HIS A 170 -4.94 -24.64 -14.24
CA HIS A 170 -4.40 -24.41 -12.90
C HIS A 170 -3.26 -25.38 -12.60
N PHE A 171 -2.13 -25.25 -13.29
CA PHE A 171 -0.93 -26.03 -12.96
C PHE A 171 -0.41 -25.67 -11.58
N LYS A 172 -0.37 -24.38 -11.27
CA LYS A 172 -0.03 -23.83 -9.97
C LYS A 172 -0.47 -22.37 -9.92
N ASP A 173 -1.62 -22.12 -9.33
CA ASP A 173 -2.08 -20.78 -9.06
C ASP A 173 -1.13 -20.09 -8.07
N THR A 174 -0.90 -18.82 -8.26
CA THR A 174 -0.04 -18.02 -7.38
C THR A 174 -0.86 -16.87 -6.80
N ALA A 175 -0.53 -16.43 -5.58
CA ALA A 175 -0.96 -15.11 -5.15
C ALA A 175 -0.30 -14.06 -6.04
N TYR A 176 -0.96 -12.92 -6.24
CA TYR A 176 -0.35 -11.79 -6.92
C TYR A 176 1.03 -11.49 -6.30
N GLN A 177 2.06 -11.48 -7.13
CA GLN A 177 3.42 -11.15 -6.70
C GLN A 177 3.72 -9.72 -7.12
N PRO A 178 3.80 -8.79 -6.15
CA PRO A 178 4.19 -7.42 -6.48
C PRO A 178 5.62 -7.37 -7.03
N PRO A 179 5.96 -6.36 -7.82
CA PRO A 179 7.33 -6.12 -8.24
C PRO A 179 8.27 -6.03 -7.03
N LYS A 180 9.56 -6.27 -7.24
CA LYS A 180 10.58 -6.26 -6.18
C LYS A 180 10.63 -4.91 -5.46
N SER A 181 11.10 -4.93 -4.20
CA SER A 181 11.45 -3.70 -3.47
C SER A 181 12.39 -2.83 -4.30
N GLY A 182 12.17 -1.52 -4.29
CA GLY A 182 12.88 -0.56 -5.12
C GLY A 182 12.32 -0.36 -6.53
N SER A 183 11.40 -1.21 -7.00
CA SER A 183 10.71 -1.00 -8.27
C SER A 183 9.77 0.21 -8.21
N PHE A 184 9.62 0.89 -9.35
CA PHE A 184 8.57 1.89 -9.53
C PHE A 184 7.31 1.23 -10.10
N VAL A 185 6.17 1.60 -9.55
CA VAL A 185 4.87 1.14 -10.02
C VAL A 185 4.00 2.35 -10.37
N LYS A 186 3.22 2.25 -11.44
CA LYS A 186 2.26 3.27 -11.86
C LYS A 186 0.85 2.69 -11.76
N VAL A 187 -0.04 3.41 -11.10
CA VAL A 187 -1.45 3.01 -11.01
C VAL A 187 -2.14 3.36 -12.32
N ARG A 188 -2.77 2.38 -12.90
CA ARG A 188 -3.38 2.48 -14.24
C ARG A 188 -4.52 3.50 -14.28
N GLU A 189 -5.37 3.48 -13.26
CA GLU A 189 -6.59 4.26 -13.20
C GLU A 189 -6.34 5.72 -12.82
N THR A 190 -5.31 6.01 -12.00
CA THR A 190 -5.02 7.35 -11.50
C THR A 190 -3.77 7.98 -12.12
N GLY A 191 -2.90 7.17 -12.71
CA GLY A 191 -1.60 7.63 -13.19
C GLY A 191 -0.57 7.87 -12.08
N GLU A 192 -0.94 7.74 -10.82
CA GLU A 192 -0.06 7.94 -9.67
C GLU A 192 1.11 6.95 -9.69
N VAL A 193 2.28 7.43 -9.29
CA VAL A 193 3.49 6.62 -9.25
C VAL A 193 3.90 6.40 -7.80
N TYR A 194 4.36 5.18 -7.52
CA TYR A 194 4.87 4.78 -6.22
C TYR A 194 6.20 4.04 -6.39
N ARG A 195 7.06 4.11 -5.39
CA ARG A 195 8.21 3.24 -5.24
C ARG A 195 7.93 2.20 -4.16
N LEU A 196 8.17 0.92 -4.45
CA LEU A 196 7.96 -0.14 -3.47
C LEU A 196 9.12 -0.18 -2.46
N VAL A 197 8.77 -0.12 -1.19
CA VAL A 197 9.66 -0.32 -0.05
C VAL A 197 9.30 -1.66 0.61
N GLY A 198 10.11 -2.68 0.40
CA GLY A 198 9.64 -4.04 0.60
C GLY A 198 8.49 -4.33 -0.36
N LYS A 199 7.29 -4.47 0.17
CA LYS A 199 6.05 -4.64 -0.62
C LYS A 199 5.11 -3.44 -0.51
N ALA A 200 5.40 -2.46 0.34
CA ALA A 200 4.53 -1.31 0.56
C ALA A 200 4.82 -0.18 -0.46
N PRO A 201 3.80 0.49 -0.99
CA PRO A 201 3.97 1.59 -1.92
C PRO A 201 4.28 2.89 -1.16
N VAL A 202 5.29 3.65 -1.60
CA VAL A 202 5.58 5.01 -1.13
C VAL A 202 5.49 5.95 -2.33
N HIS A 203 4.68 7.00 -2.24
CA HIS A 203 4.36 7.88 -3.38
C HIS A 203 5.59 8.59 -3.94
N VAL A 204 5.59 8.79 -5.27
CA VAL A 204 6.59 9.53 -6.02
C VAL A 204 5.93 10.81 -6.56
N SER A 205 6.31 11.96 -6.04
CA SER A 205 5.75 13.25 -6.45
C SER A 205 6.38 13.80 -7.72
N THR A 206 7.66 13.49 -7.94
CA THR A 206 8.42 13.95 -9.11
C THR A 206 9.53 12.98 -9.50
N TRP A 207 9.76 12.84 -10.78
CA TRP A 207 10.89 12.07 -11.31
C TRP A 207 12.25 12.75 -11.11
N THR A 208 12.27 14.05 -10.94
CA THR A 208 13.52 14.82 -10.68
C THR A 208 14.23 14.30 -9.44
N ALA A 209 13.48 13.89 -8.40
CA ALA A 209 14.02 13.28 -7.19
C ALA A 209 14.88 12.02 -7.46
N PHE A 210 14.66 11.35 -8.59
CA PHE A 210 15.33 10.09 -8.95
C PHE A 210 16.26 10.25 -10.18
N GLY A 211 16.64 11.49 -10.53
CA GLY A 211 17.49 11.76 -11.69
C GLY A 211 16.78 11.54 -13.02
N GLY A 212 15.48 11.82 -13.09
CA GLY A 212 14.66 11.68 -14.29
C GLY A 212 13.80 10.42 -14.30
N TRP A 213 13.03 10.25 -15.37
CA TRP A 213 12.08 9.15 -15.56
C TRP A 213 12.71 7.77 -15.36
N LYS A 214 11.94 6.85 -14.76
CA LYS A 214 12.33 5.45 -14.55
C LYS A 214 11.24 4.52 -15.10
N PRO A 215 11.60 3.33 -15.60
CA PRO A 215 10.61 2.32 -15.98
C PRO A 215 9.67 1.96 -14.84
N THR A 216 8.39 1.84 -15.15
CA THR A 216 7.35 1.51 -14.17
C THR A 216 6.66 0.21 -14.50
N HIS A 217 6.30 -0.57 -13.47
CA HIS A 217 5.34 -1.66 -13.59
C HIS A 217 3.92 -1.08 -13.48
N LEU A 218 3.03 -1.48 -14.37
CA LEU A 218 1.65 -1.02 -14.33
C LEU A 218 0.82 -1.91 -13.39
N LEU A 219 0.16 -1.31 -12.41
CA LEU A 219 -0.75 -1.98 -11.47
C LEU A 219 -2.15 -1.41 -11.59
N SER A 220 -3.17 -2.22 -11.25
CA SER A 220 -4.50 -1.68 -10.96
C SER A 220 -4.56 -1.06 -9.57
N SER A 221 -5.55 -0.18 -9.33
CA SER A 221 -5.84 0.32 -7.99
C SER A 221 -6.15 -0.81 -7.01
N THR A 222 -6.83 -1.88 -7.48
CA THR A 222 -7.11 -3.07 -6.68
C THR A 222 -5.83 -3.80 -6.27
N SER A 223 -4.88 -3.99 -7.21
CA SER A 223 -3.60 -4.61 -6.90
C SER A 223 -2.77 -3.75 -5.95
N LEU A 224 -2.76 -2.42 -6.12
CA LEU A 224 -2.11 -1.52 -5.19
C LEU A 224 -2.71 -1.65 -3.77
N ALA A 225 -4.04 -1.65 -3.65
CA ALA A 225 -4.74 -1.78 -2.38
C ALA A 225 -4.52 -3.13 -1.68
N SER A 226 -4.14 -4.18 -2.43
CA SER A 226 -3.78 -5.49 -1.87
C SER A 226 -2.38 -5.55 -1.26
N LEU A 227 -1.54 -4.53 -1.51
CA LEU A 227 -0.20 -4.46 -0.93
C LEU A 227 -0.26 -4.05 0.54
N PRO A 228 0.77 -4.39 1.35
CA PRO A 228 0.88 -3.88 2.70
C PRO A 228 0.82 -2.35 2.70
N ARG A 229 0.00 -1.80 3.59
CA ARG A 229 -0.18 -0.34 3.67
C ARG A 229 1.09 0.40 4.05
N TYR A 230 1.89 -0.19 4.94
CA TYR A 230 3.13 0.39 5.46
C TYR A 230 4.33 -0.50 5.14
N PRO A 231 5.52 0.08 4.94
CA PRO A 231 6.76 -0.70 4.90
C PRO A 231 6.94 -1.52 6.17
N ALA A 232 7.61 -2.67 6.04
CA ALA A 232 7.86 -3.56 7.17
C ALA A 232 8.70 -2.86 8.24
N GLU A 233 8.43 -3.21 9.51
CA GLU A 233 9.16 -2.69 10.66
C GLU A 233 10.67 -2.95 10.54
N GLY A 234 11.45 -1.95 10.92
CA GLY A 234 12.90 -2.01 10.84
C GLY A 234 13.51 -1.72 9.46
N THR A 235 12.68 -1.58 8.42
CA THR A 235 13.17 -1.20 7.07
C THR A 235 13.78 0.20 7.10
N PHE A 236 14.93 0.37 6.41
CA PHE A 236 15.53 1.68 6.21
C PHE A 236 15.11 2.30 4.88
N ILE A 237 14.78 3.57 4.92
CA ILE A 237 14.49 4.40 3.74
C ILE A 237 15.38 5.64 3.75
N ARG A 238 15.69 6.15 2.55
CA ARG A 238 16.48 7.38 2.39
C ARG A 238 15.70 8.36 1.50
N GLY A 239 15.51 9.58 1.97
CA GLY A 239 14.90 10.64 1.18
C GLY A 239 15.80 11.05 0.01
N ALA A 240 15.26 11.07 -1.20
CA ALA A 240 16.01 11.31 -2.42
C ALA A 240 16.59 12.74 -2.48
N GLN A 241 15.82 13.74 -2.04
CA GLN A 241 16.18 15.17 -2.17
C GLN A 241 17.16 15.63 -1.10
N ARG A 242 17.05 15.14 0.15
CA ARG A 242 17.89 15.57 1.28
C ARG A 242 18.93 14.55 1.71
N GLY A 243 18.79 13.29 1.25
CA GLY A 243 19.70 12.23 1.64
C GLY A 243 19.53 11.74 3.09
N GLU A 244 18.55 12.26 3.80
CA GLU A 244 18.21 11.89 5.17
C GLU A 244 17.75 10.43 5.23
N VAL A 245 18.21 9.71 6.26
CA VAL A 245 17.88 8.30 6.45
C VAL A 245 16.89 8.16 7.59
N TYR A 246 15.94 7.25 7.41
CA TYR A 246 14.91 6.93 8.39
C TYR A 246 14.76 5.43 8.54
N ARG A 247 14.40 4.99 9.73
CA ARG A 247 14.00 3.61 10.00
C ARG A 247 12.51 3.55 10.27
N ILE A 248 11.82 2.61 9.65
CA ILE A 248 10.38 2.42 9.89
C ILE A 248 10.18 1.79 11.26
N ALA A 249 9.38 2.45 12.09
CA ALA A 249 8.95 1.97 13.39
C ALA A 249 7.49 2.36 13.66
N GLY A 250 6.63 1.39 13.96
CA GLY A 250 5.19 1.60 14.09
C GLY A 250 4.54 2.17 12.81
N GLY A 251 5.12 1.87 11.64
CA GLY A 251 4.70 2.41 10.34
C GLY A 251 5.14 3.85 10.06
N ALA A 252 5.89 4.51 10.98
CA ALA A 252 6.40 5.87 10.81
C ALA A 252 7.91 5.88 10.51
N PRO A 253 8.40 6.89 9.75
CA PRO A 253 9.82 7.01 9.43
C PRO A 253 10.56 7.76 10.54
N ILE A 254 11.26 7.06 11.41
CA ILE A 254 12.06 7.63 12.51
C ILE A 254 13.46 7.94 12.01
N TYR A 255 13.90 9.18 12.16
CA TYR A 255 15.19 9.66 11.65
C TYR A 255 16.38 8.91 12.25
N VAL A 256 17.39 8.65 11.42
CA VAL A 256 18.67 8.00 11.79
C VAL A 256 19.77 9.05 11.72
N SER A 257 20.32 9.42 12.88
CA SER A 257 21.39 10.42 12.98
C SER A 257 22.76 9.85 12.64
N THR A 258 22.96 8.57 12.91
CA THR A 258 24.23 7.87 12.66
C THR A 258 24.00 6.38 12.41
N TRP A 259 24.74 5.82 11.47
CA TRP A 259 24.75 4.40 11.20
C TRP A 259 25.40 3.55 12.33
N SER A 260 26.26 4.14 13.13
CA SER A 260 26.89 3.43 14.26
C SER A 260 25.86 2.91 15.27
N ALA A 261 24.71 3.59 15.40
CA ALA A 261 23.58 3.14 16.21
C ALA A 261 23.01 1.78 15.78
N PHE A 262 23.27 1.37 14.56
CA PHE A 262 22.72 0.14 13.95
C PHE A 262 23.81 -0.84 13.50
N GLY A 263 25.02 -0.71 14.05
CA GLY A 263 26.15 -1.59 13.72
C GLY A 263 26.80 -1.30 12.36
N GLY A 264 26.64 -0.10 11.82
CA GLY A 264 27.15 0.32 10.51
C GLY A 264 26.07 0.50 9.47
N SER A 265 26.46 0.81 8.24
CA SER A 265 25.56 1.07 7.12
C SER A 265 24.65 -0.13 6.85
N GLN A 266 23.37 0.14 6.68
CA GLN A 266 22.35 -0.86 6.41
C GLN A 266 21.76 -0.67 4.99
N PRO A 267 21.27 -1.73 4.35
CA PRO A 267 20.53 -1.61 3.10
C PRO A 267 19.30 -0.71 3.25
N TYR A 268 19.10 0.20 2.31
CA TYR A 268 17.95 1.10 2.30
C TYR A 268 17.32 1.23 0.92
N THR A 269 16.07 1.65 0.88
CA THR A 269 15.39 2.05 -0.35
C THR A 269 15.30 3.56 -0.41
N THR A 270 15.83 4.19 -1.47
CA THR A 270 15.64 5.63 -1.70
C THR A 270 14.19 5.89 -2.08
N VAL A 271 13.53 6.82 -1.40
CA VAL A 271 12.13 7.23 -1.63
C VAL A 271 12.04 8.73 -1.82
N ASP A 272 10.92 9.22 -2.32
CA ASP A 272 10.67 10.66 -2.43
C ASP A 272 10.60 11.29 -1.03
N GLN A 273 11.41 12.33 -0.79
CA GLN A 273 11.40 13.04 0.48
C GLN A 273 10.04 13.68 0.77
N VAL A 274 9.35 14.15 -0.27
CA VAL A 274 7.99 14.72 -0.13
C VAL A 274 7.01 13.70 0.48
N ALA A 275 7.17 12.40 0.19
CA ALA A 275 6.34 11.37 0.81
C ALA A 275 6.66 11.18 2.30
N ILE A 276 7.91 11.36 2.70
CA ILE A 276 8.30 11.34 4.11
C ILE A 276 7.72 12.56 4.83
N ASP A 277 7.86 13.76 4.26
CA ASP A 277 7.40 15.01 4.84
C ASP A 277 5.86 15.08 4.98
N ASN A 278 5.13 14.39 4.10
CA ASN A 278 3.67 14.27 4.12
C ASN A 278 3.18 12.96 4.78
N ALA A 279 4.02 12.25 5.52
CA ALA A 279 3.63 11.03 6.21
C ALA A 279 2.40 11.25 7.11
N GLY A 280 1.42 10.34 7.04
CA GLY A 280 0.14 10.43 7.75
C GLY A 280 -0.92 11.27 7.02
N GLY A 281 -0.60 11.88 5.89
CA GLY A 281 -1.57 12.53 5.03
C GLY A 281 -2.54 11.54 4.39
N ALA A 282 -3.66 12.04 3.89
CA ALA A 282 -4.68 11.24 3.22
C ALA A 282 -4.25 10.80 1.80
N GLY A 283 -4.96 9.84 1.24
CA GLY A 283 -4.78 9.37 -0.13
C GLY A 283 -3.37 8.82 -0.36
N ARG A 284 -2.68 9.35 -1.37
CA ARG A 284 -1.34 8.91 -1.80
C ARG A 284 -0.26 8.96 -0.70
N TRP A 285 -0.46 9.77 0.33
CA TRP A 285 0.48 9.95 1.45
C TRP A 285 0.24 8.99 2.61
N SER A 286 -0.81 8.17 2.53
CA SER A 286 -1.26 7.30 3.63
C SER A 286 -0.40 6.05 3.88
N HIS A 287 0.67 5.87 3.11
CA HIS A 287 1.55 4.70 3.18
C HIS A 287 2.74 4.85 4.15
N LEU A 288 2.82 5.98 4.82
CA LEU A 288 3.67 6.20 5.98
C LEU A 288 2.81 6.86 7.06
N ARG A 289 3.01 6.53 8.32
CA ARG A 289 2.33 7.21 9.44
C ARG A 289 3.07 8.49 9.79
N ALA A 290 2.34 9.52 10.24
CA ALA A 290 2.94 10.72 10.78
C ALA A 290 3.79 10.43 12.03
N THR A 291 3.28 9.58 12.91
CA THR A 291 3.96 9.08 14.12
C THR A 291 3.72 7.57 14.24
N PRO A 292 4.56 6.83 14.97
CA PRO A 292 4.33 5.42 15.21
C PRO A 292 2.93 5.14 15.75
N ALA A 293 2.41 3.95 15.47
CA ALA A 293 1.12 3.52 16.00
C ALA A 293 1.11 3.60 17.52
N GLU A 294 -0.06 3.96 18.09
CA GLU A 294 -0.26 4.01 19.54
C GLU A 294 0.11 2.68 20.21
N GLY A 295 0.80 2.77 21.34
CA GLY A 295 1.25 1.61 22.10
C GLY A 295 2.52 0.94 21.58
N THR A 296 3.06 1.36 20.42
CA THR A 296 4.36 0.86 19.91
C THR A 296 5.45 1.04 20.96
N LEU A 297 6.26 -0.02 21.17
CA LEU A 297 7.41 0.04 22.04
C LEU A 297 8.68 0.31 21.23
N LEU A 298 9.32 1.43 21.52
CA LEU A 298 10.57 1.86 20.90
C LEU A 298 11.73 1.64 21.87
N LYS A 299 12.88 1.17 21.37
CA LYS A 299 14.12 1.06 22.14
C LYS A 299 15.20 1.91 21.50
N GLY A 300 15.77 2.83 22.27
CA GLY A 300 16.88 3.67 21.82
C GLY A 300 18.15 2.83 21.65
N ALA A 301 18.76 2.91 20.46
CA ALA A 301 19.90 2.07 20.10
C ALA A 301 21.15 2.37 20.97
N GLN A 302 21.38 3.64 21.30
CA GLN A 302 22.61 4.05 22.00
C GLN A 302 22.55 3.83 23.52
N ARG A 303 21.37 3.94 24.15
CA ARG A 303 21.22 3.83 25.61
C ARG A 303 20.39 2.63 26.07
N GLY A 304 19.70 1.97 25.15
CA GLY A 304 18.84 0.82 25.47
C GLY A 304 17.54 1.20 26.21
N GLU A 305 17.27 2.49 26.39
CA GLU A 305 16.07 2.99 27.04
C GLU A 305 14.83 2.62 26.22
N VAL A 306 13.77 2.23 26.92
CA VAL A 306 12.51 1.81 26.29
C VAL A 306 11.44 2.88 26.47
N TYR A 307 10.67 3.11 25.43
CA TYR A 307 9.58 4.09 25.41
C TYR A 307 8.32 3.47 24.80
N ARG A 308 7.18 3.88 25.30
CA ARG A 308 5.88 3.54 24.70
C ARG A 308 5.30 4.74 24.01
N VAL A 309 4.90 4.59 22.76
CA VAL A 309 4.25 5.68 22.02
C VAL A 309 2.86 5.90 22.57
N ALA A 310 2.59 7.13 23.02
CA ALA A 310 1.28 7.58 23.50
C ALA A 310 1.01 9.01 23.00
N GLY A 311 -0.12 9.23 22.33
CA GLY A 311 -0.41 10.49 21.65
C GLY A 311 0.67 10.90 20.65
N GLY A 312 1.39 9.93 20.08
CA GLY A 312 2.53 10.14 19.17
C GLY A 312 3.85 10.51 19.86
N SER A 313 3.90 10.62 21.21
CA SER A 313 5.08 10.92 22.00
C SER A 313 5.73 9.65 22.58
N PRO A 314 7.07 9.58 22.69
CA PRO A 314 7.76 8.45 23.30
C PRO A 314 7.77 8.59 24.83
N VAL A 315 6.78 8.06 25.52
CA VAL A 315 6.71 8.06 26.98
C VAL A 315 7.61 6.97 27.55
N TYR A 316 8.52 7.33 28.45
CA TYR A 316 9.55 6.43 28.99
C TYR A 316 8.95 5.26 29.79
N VAL A 317 9.58 4.09 29.65
CA VAL A 317 9.26 2.87 30.40
C VAL A 317 10.41 2.57 31.38
N SER A 318 10.16 2.75 32.65
CA SER A 318 11.20 2.58 33.71
C SER A 318 11.45 1.11 34.04
N ALA A 319 10.43 0.26 33.92
CA ALA A 319 10.53 -1.17 34.13
C ALA A 319 9.45 -1.91 33.35
N TRP A 320 9.73 -3.11 32.90
CA TRP A 320 8.78 -3.96 32.18
C TRP A 320 7.52 -4.29 33.00
N ALA A 321 7.68 -4.50 34.30
CA ALA A 321 6.55 -4.73 35.19
C ALA A 321 5.52 -3.61 35.17
N ASN A 322 5.99 -2.36 34.97
CA ASN A 322 5.13 -1.17 34.95
C ASN A 322 4.27 -1.03 33.69
N ILE A 323 4.51 -1.84 32.68
CA ILE A 323 3.73 -1.87 31.44
C ILE A 323 3.07 -3.24 31.19
N GLY A 324 3.12 -4.15 32.17
CA GLY A 324 2.49 -5.47 32.10
C GLY A 324 3.38 -6.60 31.65
N GLY A 325 4.70 -6.44 31.72
CA GLY A 325 5.70 -7.44 31.39
C GLY A 325 6.48 -7.12 30.10
N TRP A 326 7.43 -7.97 29.80
CA TRP A 326 8.26 -7.85 28.60
C TRP A 326 7.43 -7.95 27.31
N ALA A 327 7.78 -7.12 26.33
CA ALA A 327 7.20 -7.17 25.00
C ALA A 327 8.25 -6.78 23.94
N PRO A 328 8.09 -7.21 22.67
CA PRO A 328 9.00 -6.84 21.60
C PRO A 328 9.10 -5.33 21.41
N THR A 329 10.30 -4.85 21.14
CA THR A 329 10.60 -3.44 20.89
C THR A 329 11.14 -3.23 19.48
N LEU A 330 10.88 -2.05 18.93
CA LEU A 330 11.48 -1.60 17.68
C LEU A 330 12.70 -0.72 18.00
N LEU A 331 13.87 -1.13 17.52
CA LEU A 331 15.10 -0.37 17.72
C LEU A 331 15.05 0.91 16.88
N VAL A 332 15.30 2.06 17.49
CA VAL A 332 15.35 3.37 16.84
C VAL A 332 16.55 4.17 17.33
N ASP A 333 16.90 5.22 16.61
CA ASP A 333 17.98 6.11 17.05
C ASP A 333 17.56 6.86 18.32
N GLN A 334 18.40 6.80 19.35
CA GLN A 334 18.13 7.48 20.63
C GLN A 334 18.02 9.01 20.44
N VAL A 335 18.81 9.57 19.53
CA VAL A 335 18.75 11.03 19.24
C VAL A 335 17.39 11.43 18.71
N ALA A 336 16.69 10.54 17.97
CA ALA A 336 15.35 10.83 17.51
C ALA A 336 14.32 10.83 18.65
N LEU A 337 14.51 10.01 19.67
CA LEU A 337 13.71 10.03 20.90
C LEU A 337 13.95 11.31 21.71
N ASP A 338 15.21 11.69 21.89
CA ASP A 338 15.60 12.88 22.66
C ASP A 338 15.19 14.19 21.98
N LYS A 339 15.18 14.22 20.65
CA LYS A 339 14.82 15.38 19.84
C LYS A 339 13.41 15.32 19.25
N ALA A 340 12.54 14.46 19.79
CA ALA A 340 11.17 14.34 19.33
C ALA A 340 10.49 15.71 19.19
N GLY A 341 9.90 15.99 18.01
CA GLY A 341 9.17 17.22 17.72
C GLY A 341 10.02 18.51 17.55
N SER A 342 11.37 18.43 17.56
CA SER A 342 12.24 19.59 17.52
C SER A 342 12.60 20.14 16.13
N GLY A 343 11.92 19.70 15.07
CA GLY A 343 12.15 20.18 13.71
C GLY A 343 11.76 19.12 12.66
N THR A 344 11.90 19.46 11.38
CA THR A 344 11.31 18.69 10.27
C THR A 344 11.68 17.22 10.26
N LYS A 345 12.94 16.87 10.44
CA LYS A 345 13.38 15.46 10.45
C LYS A 345 13.07 14.69 11.73
N TRP A 346 12.72 15.40 12.82
CA TRP A 346 12.40 14.85 14.13
C TRP A 346 10.89 14.82 14.42
N ASN A 347 10.05 15.28 13.50
CA ASN A 347 8.61 15.49 13.69
C ASN A 347 7.77 14.20 13.57
N HIS A 348 8.40 13.07 13.23
CA HIS A 348 7.74 11.77 13.24
C HIS A 348 7.60 11.16 14.64
N LEU A 349 8.05 11.89 15.65
CA LEU A 349 7.69 11.77 17.06
C LEU A 349 7.34 13.17 17.54
N VAL A 350 6.34 13.31 18.39
CA VAL A 350 6.05 14.59 19.05
C VAL A 350 6.70 14.59 20.42
N HIS A 351 7.14 15.76 20.89
CA HIS A 351 7.82 15.84 22.19
C HIS A 351 6.89 15.45 23.35
N LYS A 352 5.64 15.89 23.31
CA LYS A 352 4.62 15.61 24.32
C LYS A 352 3.41 14.98 23.65
N PRO A 353 2.63 14.12 24.33
CA PRO A 353 1.40 13.58 23.77
C PRO A 353 0.52 14.69 23.24
N ARG A 354 -0.06 14.45 22.07
CA ARG A 354 -0.93 15.44 21.40
C ARG A 354 -2.17 15.71 22.26
N ASP A 355 -2.67 16.94 22.14
CA ASP A 355 -3.95 17.33 22.73
C ASP A 355 -5.07 16.40 22.25
N GLY A 356 -5.97 16.01 23.14
CA GLY A 356 -7.02 15.07 22.88
C GLY A 356 -6.63 13.60 23.07
N ALA A 357 -5.37 13.27 23.27
CA ALA A 357 -4.95 11.92 23.61
C ALA A 357 -5.34 11.57 25.06
N TYR A 358 -5.64 10.29 25.29
CA TYR A 358 -5.87 9.77 26.65
C TYR A 358 -4.75 8.77 26.98
N ILE A 359 -4.06 8.99 28.09
CA ILE A 359 -3.08 8.06 28.65
C ILE A 359 -3.63 7.46 29.95
N LYS A 360 -3.24 6.23 30.24
CA LYS A 360 -3.66 5.52 31.45
C LYS A 360 -2.43 5.02 32.21
N GLY A 361 -2.26 5.45 33.43
CA GLY A 361 -1.23 4.91 34.31
C GLY A 361 -1.49 3.42 34.59
N ARG A 362 -0.57 2.55 34.17
CA ARG A 362 -0.80 1.09 34.18
C ARG A 362 -1.06 0.54 35.59
N SER A 363 -0.29 0.97 36.57
CA SER A 363 -0.39 0.44 37.96
C SER A 363 -1.57 1.02 38.73
N THR A 364 -1.95 2.27 38.48
CA THR A 364 -3.03 2.94 39.22
C THR A 364 -4.39 2.81 38.52
N GLY A 365 -4.39 2.52 37.22
CA GLY A 365 -5.62 2.55 36.41
C GLY A 365 -6.16 3.95 36.13
N ARG A 366 -5.53 5.00 36.65
CA ARG A 366 -5.95 6.40 36.49
C ARG A 366 -5.79 6.83 35.03
N VAL A 367 -6.81 7.52 34.51
CA VAL A 367 -6.83 8.04 33.14
C VAL A 367 -6.56 9.54 33.18
N TYR A 368 -5.80 10.00 32.19
CA TYR A 368 -5.47 11.42 32.02
C TYR A 368 -5.75 11.85 30.58
N TYR A 369 -6.38 13.01 30.45
CA TYR A 369 -6.58 13.71 29.19
C TYR A 369 -5.38 14.64 28.94
N MET A 370 -4.77 14.53 27.76
CA MET A 370 -3.62 15.35 27.39
C MET A 370 -4.06 16.68 26.77
N LYS A 371 -3.58 17.79 27.33
CA LYS A 371 -3.79 19.15 26.80
C LYS A 371 -2.53 19.99 27.06
N SER A 372 -1.99 20.59 25.99
CA SER A 372 -0.74 21.38 26.03
C SER A 372 0.44 20.65 26.70
N GLY A 373 0.45 19.33 26.54
CA GLY A 373 1.46 18.44 27.15
C GLY A 373 1.26 18.15 28.64
N VAL A 374 0.23 18.69 29.27
CA VAL A 374 -0.15 18.45 30.65
C VAL A 374 -1.12 17.26 30.72
N ALA A 375 -0.92 16.36 31.69
CA ALA A 375 -1.77 15.21 31.94
C ALA A 375 -2.87 15.59 32.96
N HIS A 376 -4.08 15.88 32.47
CA HIS A 376 -5.22 16.22 33.32
C HIS A 376 -5.95 14.96 33.79
N TYR A 377 -6.02 14.74 35.09
CA TYR A 377 -6.69 13.58 35.66
C TYR A 377 -8.17 13.60 35.36
N VAL A 378 -8.69 12.49 34.82
CA VAL A 378 -10.09 12.25 34.52
C VAL A 378 -10.67 11.41 35.62
N SER A 379 -11.46 12.02 36.53
CA SER A 379 -12.09 11.33 37.67
C SER A 379 -13.27 10.46 37.25
N SER A 380 -13.96 10.85 36.17
CA SER A 380 -15.04 10.08 35.57
C SER A 380 -15.12 10.30 34.07
N TRP A 381 -15.57 9.30 33.32
CA TRP A 381 -15.76 9.43 31.87
C TRP A 381 -16.84 10.45 31.49
N ALA A 382 -17.74 10.80 32.40
CA ALA A 382 -18.75 11.84 32.16
C ALA A 382 -18.10 13.22 31.90
N GLN A 383 -16.95 13.54 32.52
CA GLN A 383 -16.25 14.81 32.35
C GLN A 383 -15.76 15.01 30.90
N VAL A 384 -15.56 13.91 30.16
CA VAL A 384 -15.01 13.94 28.78
C VAL A 384 -16.00 13.40 27.74
N GLY A 385 -17.30 13.41 28.10
CA GLY A 385 -18.37 12.99 27.20
C GLY A 385 -18.41 11.49 26.91
N GLY A 386 -18.09 10.65 27.90
CA GLY A 386 -18.12 9.19 27.81
C GLY A 386 -16.77 8.54 27.59
N TRP A 387 -16.76 7.22 27.57
CA TRP A 387 -15.54 6.40 27.41
C TRP A 387 -14.72 6.77 26.19
N LYS A 388 -13.40 6.83 26.37
CA LYS A 388 -12.41 7.08 25.31
C LYS A 388 -11.31 6.03 25.33
N PRO A 389 -10.79 5.60 24.16
CA PRO A 389 -9.64 4.73 24.10
C PRO A 389 -8.42 5.44 24.73
N SER A 390 -7.66 4.73 25.54
CA SER A 390 -6.48 5.27 26.22
C SER A 390 -5.29 4.35 26.06
N THR A 391 -4.10 4.95 25.93
CA THR A 391 -2.84 4.20 25.86
C THR A 391 -2.30 4.00 27.27
N ALA A 392 -2.13 2.73 27.68
CA ALA A 392 -1.54 2.41 28.98
C ALA A 392 -0.02 2.76 28.94
N VAL A 393 0.43 3.58 29.89
CA VAL A 393 1.84 3.98 30.03
C VAL A 393 2.34 3.63 31.42
N ASP A 394 3.66 3.72 31.62
CA ASP A 394 4.31 3.58 32.91
C ASP A 394 3.81 4.70 33.84
N GLN A 395 3.25 4.33 35.01
CA GLN A 395 2.78 5.30 35.99
C GLN A 395 3.91 6.24 36.43
N LYS A 396 5.12 5.71 36.59
CA LYS A 396 6.27 6.52 36.99
C LYS A 396 6.57 7.66 36.00
N ALA A 397 6.28 7.49 34.72
CA ALA A 397 6.43 8.58 33.76
C ALA A 397 5.44 9.72 34.00
N ILE A 398 4.24 9.40 34.51
CA ILE A 398 3.24 10.39 34.93
C ILE A 398 3.68 11.06 36.23
N ASP A 399 4.15 10.28 37.22
CA ASP A 399 4.60 10.77 38.52
C ASP A 399 5.84 11.70 38.41
N MET A 400 6.64 11.50 37.34
CA MET A 400 7.82 12.30 37.02
C MET A 400 7.49 13.47 36.06
N ALA A 401 6.20 13.75 35.80
CA ALA A 401 5.80 14.87 34.97
C ALA A 401 6.42 16.19 35.45
N GLY A 402 6.81 17.05 34.52
CA GLY A 402 7.54 18.28 34.82
C GLY A 402 9.05 18.13 34.95
N THR A 403 9.57 16.92 35.09
CA THR A 403 11.00 16.64 35.13
C THR A 403 11.62 16.82 33.76
N ARG A 404 12.60 17.69 33.62
CA ARG A 404 13.25 17.97 32.33
C ARG A 404 14.58 17.24 32.14
N THR A 405 15.22 16.84 33.23
CA THR A 405 16.53 16.19 33.24
C THR A 405 16.48 14.93 34.10
N PRO A 406 16.88 13.76 33.60
CA PRO A 406 17.25 13.50 32.18
C PRO A 406 16.06 13.56 31.22
N VAL A 407 16.33 13.83 29.94
CA VAL A 407 15.34 14.05 28.85
C VAL A 407 14.26 12.98 28.79
N LYS A 408 14.56 11.73 29.13
CA LYS A 408 13.60 10.62 29.10
C LYS A 408 12.32 10.87 29.93
N TRP A 409 12.34 11.76 30.91
CA TRP A 409 11.17 12.11 31.71
C TRP A 409 10.43 13.36 31.18
N SER A 410 10.97 14.08 30.21
CA SER A 410 10.45 15.35 29.76
C SER A 410 9.19 15.30 28.87
N HIS A 411 8.72 14.08 28.57
CA HIS A 411 7.64 13.88 27.61
C HIS A 411 6.23 14.14 28.19
N ILE A 412 6.10 14.38 29.47
CA ILE A 412 4.88 14.88 30.11
C ILE A 412 5.25 16.17 30.86
N ALA A 413 4.56 17.27 30.53
CA ALA A 413 4.95 18.59 31.01
C ALA A 413 4.63 18.81 32.47
N ASP A 414 3.46 18.31 32.91
CA ASP A 414 2.94 18.45 34.26
C ASP A 414 1.72 17.53 34.44
N THR A 415 1.21 17.45 35.64
CA THR A 415 -0.09 16.86 35.97
C THR A 415 -1.04 17.90 36.54
N ALA A 416 -2.32 17.77 36.21
CA ALA A 416 -3.37 18.65 36.72
C ALA A 416 -4.67 17.84 36.93
N THR A 417 -5.64 18.44 37.63
CA THR A 417 -7.00 17.94 37.66
C THR A 417 -7.78 18.56 36.52
N LEU A 418 -8.64 17.76 35.85
CA LEU A 418 -9.47 18.23 34.74
C LEU A 418 -10.64 19.08 35.27
#